data_006fd73aa6da476fb9137872595459b2
#
_entry.id   006fd73aa6da476fb9137872595459b2
#
_cell.length_a   1.000
_cell.length_b   1.000
_cell.length_c   1.000
_cell.angle_alpha   90.00
_cell.angle_beta   90.00
_cell.angle_gamma   90.00
#
_symmetry.space_group_name_H-M   'P 1'
#
loop_
_entity.id
_entity.type
_entity.pdbx_description
1 polymer ?
#
loop_
_entity_poly.entity_id
_entity_poly.type
_entity_poly.pdbx_seq_one_letter_code
_entity_poly.pdbx_strand_id
1 'polypeptide(L)'
;MNLAQCRMVTDDVAGLAGFYARLLGVPTALNEYYVEIQAGPASVGFSRRRFTEHREADCPSAPGPVRRDGIILDFLVGDVDAEYPRITALGVGWVLPPTTQPWGNRSMMFRDPAGNLINVLSRPDRED
;
A
#
# COMPACT_ATOMS: atom_id res chain seq x y z
N MET A 1 -19.59 0.83 12.61
CA MET A 1 -18.53 1.58 11.91
C MET A 1 -17.57 0.59 11.29
N ASN A 2 -17.25 0.76 10.02
CA ASN A 2 -16.34 -0.14 9.30
C ASN A 2 -15.28 0.68 8.56
N LEU A 3 -14.04 0.22 8.61
CA LEU A 3 -13.00 0.79 7.77
C LEU A 3 -13.24 0.33 6.33
N ALA A 4 -13.63 1.24 5.46
CA ALA A 4 -13.98 0.92 4.09
C ALA A 4 -12.77 0.93 3.15
N GLN A 5 -11.85 1.85 3.39
CA GLN A 5 -10.81 2.14 2.42
C GLN A 5 -9.63 2.85 3.06
N CYS A 6 -8.44 2.55 2.58
CA CYS A 6 -7.26 3.40 2.77
C CYS A 6 -7.07 4.21 1.49
N ARG A 7 -7.10 5.53 1.59
CA ARG A 7 -6.93 6.41 0.42
C ARG A 7 -5.61 7.14 0.47
N MET A 8 -4.87 7.06 -0.63
CA MET A 8 -3.60 7.74 -0.79
C MET A 8 -3.77 8.97 -1.67
N VAL A 9 -3.23 10.08 -1.23
CA VAL A 9 -3.26 11.34 -1.99
C VAL A 9 -1.95 11.44 -2.74
N THR A 10 -2.04 11.70 -4.04
CA THR A 10 -0.87 11.75 -4.91
C THR A 10 -1.06 12.73 -6.06
N ASP A 11 0.02 13.24 -6.60
CA ASP A 11 0.00 14.06 -7.81
C ASP A 11 0.03 13.21 -9.08
N ASP A 12 0.29 11.90 -8.95
CA ASP A 12 0.33 10.94 -10.07
C ASP A 12 -0.60 9.76 -9.75
N VAL A 13 -1.89 9.98 -9.92
CA VAL A 13 -2.91 8.96 -9.61
C VAL A 13 -2.74 7.73 -10.50
N ALA A 14 -2.63 7.92 -11.81
CA ALA A 14 -2.52 6.78 -12.73
C ALA A 14 -1.25 5.97 -12.49
N GLY A 15 -0.13 6.61 -12.23
CA GLY A 15 1.14 5.93 -11.96
C GLY A 15 1.09 5.11 -10.68
N LEU A 16 0.62 5.70 -9.59
CA LEU A 16 0.54 5.01 -8.31
C LEU A 16 -0.52 3.90 -8.33
N ALA A 17 -1.71 4.20 -8.83
CA ALA A 17 -2.76 3.19 -8.94
C ALA A 17 -2.36 2.05 -9.88
N GLY A 18 -1.66 2.36 -10.97
CA GLY A 18 -1.14 1.34 -11.90
C GLY A 18 -0.18 0.38 -11.23
N PHE A 19 0.69 0.89 -10.36
CA PHE A 19 1.57 0.04 -9.56
C PHE A 19 0.76 -0.93 -8.68
N TYR A 20 -0.24 -0.41 -7.95
CA TYR A 20 -1.05 -1.25 -7.08
C TYR A 20 -1.92 -2.24 -7.86
N ALA A 21 -2.41 -1.86 -9.05
CA ALA A 21 -3.14 -2.80 -9.90
C ALA A 21 -2.25 -4.00 -10.27
N ARG A 22 -0.99 -3.76 -10.59
CA ARG A 22 -0.04 -4.83 -10.89
C ARG A 22 0.33 -5.62 -9.64
N LEU A 23 0.56 -4.95 -8.52
CA LEU A 23 0.87 -5.61 -7.24
C LEU A 23 -0.25 -6.56 -6.82
N LEU A 24 -1.49 -6.08 -6.89
CA LEU A 24 -2.66 -6.84 -6.48
C LEU A 24 -3.15 -7.82 -7.56
N GLY A 25 -2.70 -7.65 -8.80
CA GLY A 25 -3.16 -8.48 -9.91
C GLY A 25 -4.61 -8.22 -10.29
N VAL A 26 -5.10 -6.99 -10.10
CA VAL A 26 -6.49 -6.61 -10.38
C VAL A 26 -6.52 -5.66 -11.57
N PRO A 27 -7.11 -6.07 -12.71
CA PRO A 27 -7.26 -5.16 -13.85
C PRO A 27 -8.07 -3.93 -13.43
N THR A 28 -7.55 -2.75 -13.74
CA THR A 28 -8.09 -1.49 -13.24
C THR A 28 -8.06 -0.42 -14.32
N ALA A 29 -9.18 0.28 -14.50
CA ALA A 29 -9.23 1.45 -15.37
C ALA A 29 -8.56 2.63 -14.64
N LEU A 30 -7.55 3.22 -15.26
CA LEU A 30 -6.77 4.29 -14.67
C LEU A 30 -7.23 5.66 -15.17
N ASN A 31 -7.20 6.65 -14.28
CA ASN A 31 -7.43 8.05 -14.60
C ASN A 31 -6.63 8.93 -13.65
N GLU A 32 -6.66 10.24 -13.85
CA GLU A 32 -5.86 11.18 -13.05
C GLU A 32 -6.66 11.86 -11.92
N TYR A 33 -7.83 11.32 -11.59
CA TYR A 33 -8.71 11.94 -10.57
C TYR A 33 -8.86 11.07 -9.34
N TYR A 34 -9.43 9.88 -9.53
CA TYR A 34 -9.69 8.95 -8.45
C TYR A 34 -9.76 7.53 -8.99
N VAL A 35 -9.02 6.64 -8.38
CA VAL A 35 -9.02 5.21 -8.69
C VAL A 35 -9.21 4.44 -7.40
N GLU A 36 -10.04 3.42 -7.42
CA GLU A 36 -10.24 2.52 -6.28
C GLU A 36 -10.00 1.09 -6.73
N ILE A 37 -9.22 0.35 -5.95
CA ILE A 37 -8.89 -1.04 -6.25
C ILE A 37 -9.30 -1.91 -5.07
N GLN A 38 -10.13 -2.92 -5.34
CA GLN A 38 -10.54 -3.86 -4.30
C GLN A 38 -9.37 -4.77 -3.94
N ALA A 39 -9.08 -4.88 -2.65
CA ALA A 39 -7.99 -5.69 -2.10
C ALA A 39 -8.57 -6.60 -1.02
N GLY A 40 -9.24 -7.68 -1.43
CA GLY A 40 -9.99 -8.53 -0.51
C GLY A 40 -11.20 -7.80 0.06
N PRO A 41 -11.42 -7.82 1.39
CA PRO A 41 -12.59 -7.18 2.00
C PRO A 41 -12.49 -5.65 2.11
N ALA A 42 -11.30 -5.08 1.89
CA ALA A 42 -11.09 -3.64 1.92
C ALA A 42 -10.62 -3.16 0.55
N SER A 43 -10.52 -1.85 0.38
CA SER A 43 -10.01 -1.28 -0.85
C SER A 43 -8.88 -0.29 -0.58
N VAL A 44 -8.07 -0.04 -1.61
CA VAL A 44 -7.12 1.06 -1.63
C VAL A 44 -7.58 2.06 -2.68
N GLY A 45 -7.60 3.33 -2.31
CA GLY A 45 -8.00 4.40 -3.19
C GLY A 45 -6.87 5.37 -3.44
N PHE A 46 -6.92 6.04 -4.57
CA PHE A 46 -5.91 7.01 -4.99
C PHE A 46 -6.62 8.24 -5.49
N SER A 47 -6.34 9.38 -4.90
CA SER A 47 -7.00 10.62 -5.29
C SER A 47 -5.97 11.73 -5.47
N ARG A 48 -6.32 12.67 -6.34
CA ARG A 48 -5.47 13.79 -6.64
C ARG A 48 -5.43 14.76 -5.46
N ARG A 49 -4.23 15.26 -5.16
CA ARG A 49 -4.00 16.15 -4.01
C ARG A 49 -4.96 17.34 -3.98
N ARG A 50 -5.17 17.99 -5.10
CA ARG A 50 -6.00 19.20 -5.16
C ARG A 50 -7.48 18.98 -4.83
N PHE A 51 -7.97 17.73 -4.86
CA PHE A 51 -9.36 17.41 -4.52
C PHE A 51 -9.54 17.03 -3.07
N THR A 52 -8.45 16.77 -2.35
CA THR A 52 -8.48 16.34 -0.95
C THR A 52 -7.71 17.30 -0.05
N GLU A 53 -7.09 18.30 -0.64
CA GLU A 53 -6.26 19.26 0.08
C GLU A 53 -7.12 20.20 0.91
N HIS A 54 -6.90 20.18 2.21
CA HIS A 54 -7.41 21.21 3.10
C HIS A 54 -6.33 22.25 3.25
N ARG A 55 -6.69 23.53 3.07
CA ARG A 55 -5.74 24.61 3.30
C ARG A 55 -5.37 24.62 4.77
N GLU A 56 -4.11 24.90 5.08
CA GLU A 56 -3.65 25.00 6.46
C GLU A 56 -4.47 26.02 7.26
N ALA A 57 -4.94 27.08 6.60
CA ALA A 57 -5.80 28.09 7.21
C ALA A 57 -7.13 27.51 7.70
N ASP A 58 -7.62 26.43 7.07
CA ASP A 58 -8.88 25.77 7.41
C ASP A 58 -8.68 24.67 8.48
N CYS A 59 -7.42 24.28 8.73
CA CYS A 59 -7.04 23.27 9.72
C CYS A 59 -5.83 23.74 10.55
N PRO A 60 -6.01 24.77 11.38
CA PRO A 60 -4.88 25.34 12.13
C PRO A 60 -4.26 24.40 13.15
N SER A 61 -4.95 23.31 13.50
CA SER A 61 -4.43 22.28 14.41
C SER A 61 -3.80 21.10 13.66
N ALA A 62 -3.69 21.18 12.32
CA ALA A 62 -3.07 20.12 11.55
C ALA A 62 -1.61 19.94 12.00
N PRO A 63 -1.17 18.70 12.25
CA PRO A 63 0.21 18.45 12.62
C PRO A 63 1.15 18.84 11.48
N GLY A 64 2.43 18.99 11.80
CA GLY A 64 3.46 19.33 10.83
C GLY A 64 3.59 18.32 9.68
N PRO A 65 4.75 18.25 9.03
CA PRO A 65 4.89 17.48 7.79
C PRO A 65 4.47 16.02 7.94
N VAL A 66 3.77 15.51 6.92
CA VAL A 66 3.30 14.12 6.89
C VAL A 66 4.49 13.17 6.95
N ARG A 67 4.47 12.28 7.94
CA ARG A 67 5.48 11.23 8.04
C ARG A 67 5.05 10.04 7.19
N ARG A 68 5.80 9.75 6.14
CA ARG A 68 5.51 8.63 5.25
C ARG A 68 5.74 7.27 5.90
N ASP A 69 6.52 7.24 6.98
CA ASP A 69 6.80 6.01 7.73
C ASP A 69 5.83 5.77 8.89
N GLY A 70 4.85 6.66 9.06
CA GLY A 70 3.85 6.53 10.12
C GLY A 70 2.77 5.51 9.84
N ILE A 71 2.60 5.10 8.59
CA ILE A 71 1.58 4.14 8.18
C ILE A 71 2.22 3.08 7.31
N ILE A 72 1.88 1.82 7.56
CA ILE A 72 2.33 0.68 6.78
C ILE A 72 1.09 -0.03 6.23
N LEU A 73 1.11 -0.38 4.95
CA LEU A 73 0.07 -1.20 4.36
C LEU A 73 0.50 -2.66 4.46
N ASP A 74 -0.27 -3.44 5.19
CA ASP A 74 -0.04 -4.88 5.34
C ASP A 74 -0.93 -5.65 4.37
N PHE A 75 -0.31 -6.47 3.52
CA PHE A 75 -1.03 -7.39 2.63
C PHE A 75 -0.73 -8.82 3.05
N LEU A 76 -1.79 -9.59 3.29
CA LEU A 76 -1.68 -11.00 3.66
C LEU A 76 -1.66 -11.87 2.42
N VAL A 77 -0.67 -12.75 2.31
CA VAL A 77 -0.56 -13.73 1.23
C VAL A 77 -0.38 -15.13 1.82
N GLY A 78 -0.55 -16.15 0.99
CA GLY A 78 -0.34 -17.52 1.43
C GLY A 78 1.14 -17.89 1.57
N ASP A 79 1.98 -17.38 0.68
CA ASP A 79 3.41 -17.71 0.64
C ASP A 79 4.22 -16.50 0.18
N VAL A 80 4.93 -15.88 1.11
CA VAL A 80 5.76 -14.70 0.86
C VAL A 80 6.86 -15.00 -0.17
N ASP A 81 7.54 -16.12 -0.03
CA ASP A 81 8.64 -16.47 -0.93
C ASP A 81 8.18 -16.69 -2.37
N ALA A 82 6.96 -17.19 -2.55
CA ALA A 82 6.37 -17.36 -3.88
C ALA A 82 6.08 -16.02 -4.56
N GLU A 83 5.74 -14.99 -3.77
CA GLU A 83 5.46 -13.64 -4.27
C GLU A 83 6.73 -12.82 -4.56
N TYR A 84 7.85 -13.19 -3.95
CA TYR A 84 9.08 -12.41 -4.00
C TYR A 84 9.60 -12.16 -5.42
N PRO A 85 9.71 -13.18 -6.31
CA PRO A 85 10.20 -12.94 -7.67
C PRO A 85 9.27 -12.01 -8.47
N ARG A 86 7.97 -12.17 -8.32
CA ARG A 86 6.97 -11.37 -9.02
C ARG A 86 7.05 -9.90 -8.61
N ILE A 87 7.17 -9.64 -7.31
CA ILE A 87 7.25 -8.28 -6.79
C ILE A 87 8.60 -7.65 -7.13
N THR A 88 9.68 -8.42 -7.09
CA THR A 88 10.99 -7.95 -7.52
C THR A 88 10.95 -7.45 -8.96
N ALA A 89 10.22 -8.15 -9.83
CA ALA A 89 10.08 -7.77 -11.24
C ALA A 89 9.32 -6.43 -11.43
N LEU A 90 8.60 -5.97 -10.42
CA LEU A 90 7.95 -4.66 -10.46
C LEU A 90 8.93 -3.49 -10.24
N GLY A 91 10.17 -3.76 -9.85
CA GLY A 91 11.19 -2.74 -9.66
C GLY A 91 11.06 -1.97 -8.36
N VAL A 92 10.58 -2.62 -7.29
CA VAL A 92 10.37 -1.97 -5.99
C VAL A 92 11.68 -1.64 -5.27
N GLY A 93 11.62 -0.64 -4.39
CA GLY A 93 12.72 -0.33 -3.48
C GLY A 93 12.63 -1.21 -2.24
N TRP A 94 13.44 -2.25 -2.16
CA TRP A 94 13.41 -3.19 -1.04
C TRP A 94 13.88 -2.54 0.27
N VAL A 95 13.15 -2.80 1.35
CA VAL A 95 13.52 -2.42 2.72
C VAL A 95 13.91 -3.66 3.51
N LEU A 96 13.16 -4.75 3.35
CA LEU A 96 13.42 -6.02 4.04
C LEU A 96 13.11 -7.17 3.08
N PRO A 97 14.10 -8.02 2.74
CA PRO A 97 13.81 -9.22 1.94
C PRO A 97 12.99 -10.22 2.77
N PRO A 98 12.47 -11.29 2.15
CA PRO A 98 11.72 -12.31 2.90
C PRO A 98 12.46 -12.75 4.16
N THR A 99 11.84 -12.57 5.31
CA THR A 99 12.44 -12.81 6.62
C THR A 99 11.39 -13.38 7.57
N THR A 100 11.75 -14.42 8.32
CA THR A 100 10.90 -14.93 9.38
C THR A 100 11.10 -14.07 10.62
N GLN A 101 10.00 -13.48 11.09
CA GLN A 101 10.02 -12.62 12.27
C GLN A 101 10.04 -13.44 13.55
N PRO A 102 10.51 -12.87 14.67
CA PRO A 102 10.56 -13.59 15.95
C PRO A 102 9.20 -14.16 16.41
N TRP A 103 8.11 -13.52 16.02
CA TRP A 103 6.75 -13.97 16.37
C TRP A 103 6.17 -14.98 15.37
N GLY A 104 6.95 -15.41 14.35
CA GLY A 104 6.59 -16.50 13.45
C GLY A 104 6.11 -16.09 12.07
N ASN A 105 5.64 -14.89 11.87
CA ASN A 105 5.23 -14.40 10.54
C ASN A 105 6.43 -14.33 9.60
N ARG A 106 6.21 -14.66 8.33
CA ARG A 106 7.19 -14.37 7.30
C ARG A 106 6.81 -13.07 6.61
N SER A 107 7.76 -12.14 6.51
CA SER A 107 7.49 -10.78 6.03
C SER A 107 8.53 -10.34 5.01
N MET A 108 8.10 -9.48 4.09
CA MET A 108 9.00 -8.71 3.25
C MET A 108 8.44 -7.30 3.11
N MET A 109 9.32 -6.31 3.08
CA MET A 109 8.91 -4.91 3.06
C MET A 109 9.59 -4.16 1.92
N PHE A 110 8.84 -3.28 1.30
CA PHE A 110 9.33 -2.46 0.19
C PHE A 110 8.55 -1.16 0.11
N ARG A 111 9.03 -0.23 -0.71
CA ARG A 111 8.35 1.04 -0.91
C ARG A 111 7.64 1.04 -2.26
N ASP A 112 6.46 1.67 -2.28
CA ASP A 112 5.77 1.94 -3.52
C ASP A 112 6.42 3.13 -4.24
N PRO A 113 5.99 3.47 -5.48
CA PRO A 113 6.58 4.59 -6.23
C PRO A 113 6.49 5.95 -5.55
N ALA A 114 5.54 6.13 -4.64
CA ALA A 114 5.39 7.38 -3.87
C ALA A 114 6.18 7.36 -2.56
N GLY A 115 6.86 6.25 -2.23
CA GLY A 115 7.64 6.10 -1.02
C GLY A 115 6.88 5.54 0.17
N ASN A 116 5.64 5.11 -0.01
CA ASN A 116 4.87 4.50 1.08
C ASN A 116 5.40 3.10 1.39
N LEU A 117 5.35 2.73 2.67
CA LEU A 117 5.87 1.46 3.12
C LEU A 117 4.81 0.36 3.00
N ILE A 118 5.18 -0.73 2.35
CA ILE A 118 4.33 -1.90 2.15
C ILE A 118 4.98 -3.09 2.83
N ASN A 119 4.18 -3.85 3.57
CA ASN A 119 4.57 -5.12 4.15
C ASN A 119 3.70 -6.22 3.55
N VAL A 120 4.34 -7.23 2.97
CA VAL A 120 3.65 -8.44 2.50
C VAL A 120 4.04 -9.55 3.45
N LEU A 121 3.03 -10.20 4.03
CA LEU A 121 3.27 -11.19 5.07
C LEU A 121 2.42 -12.44 4.90
N SER A 122 2.95 -13.55 5.38
CA SER A 122 2.20 -14.77 5.61
C SER A 122 2.30 -15.13 7.08
N ARG A 123 1.23 -15.72 7.59
CA ARG A 123 1.18 -16.19 8.98
C ARG A 123 1.65 -17.64 9.03
N PRO A 124 2.24 -18.08 10.15
CA PRO A 124 2.59 -19.48 10.26
C PRO A 124 1.35 -20.36 10.16
N ASP A 125 1.51 -21.54 9.55
CA ASP A 125 0.43 -22.51 9.51
C ASP A 125 0.03 -22.85 10.94
N ARG A 126 -1.26 -22.72 11.23
CA ARG A 126 -1.80 -23.18 12.49
C ARG A 126 -2.27 -24.62 12.32
N GLU A 127 -1.58 -25.50 12.97
CA GLU A 127 -2.08 -26.84 13.16
C GLU A 127 -3.16 -26.78 14.23
N ASP A 128 -4.36 -27.07 13.83
CA ASP A 128 -5.48 -27.19 14.75
C ASP A 128 -5.53 -28.59 15.35
#